data_1518e48223ff926a8f287c2077d2ab29
#
_entry.id   1518e48223ff926a8f287c2077d2ab29
#
_cell.length_a   1.000
_cell.length_b   1.000
_cell.length_c   1.000
_cell.angle_alpha   90.00
_cell.angle_beta   90.00
_cell.angle_gamma   90.00
#
_symmetry.space_group_name_H-M   'P 1'
#
loop_
_entity.id
_entity.type
_entity.pdbx_description
1 polymer ?
#
loop_
_entity_poly.entity_id
_entity_poly.type
_entity_poly.pdbx_seq_one_letter_code
_entity_poly.pdbx_strand_id
1 'polypeptide(L)'
;MRERDAFIDFINRLKAVSPTITDEQRKGLLRQAMQEHNISVTEASEILKASGLIVGENETYFEVFDISIDELQSLSEDAIAAHVDATHKRLYTASLRAGGRPRSDGRTEEQWRTLLNQARGTLIDPQKRREYVAILQNEQVDILFEGEASPIFKTSDVNEIVHQELSHQTVPDDVDIPEDMVFIPAGEFQMGSDDEKANEREKPVHNVYIDAFYIDKYLVTNAQFKEFVDANPQWRKPQWFKNYIPISYHDGAYLRNWFRTNYPARKADHPVTWVSWYAAMAYARWVGKRLPTEAEWEKAARGGLEGKQYPWGDVIDSINANYFYHIGNTTSVGQYPANRYGLYDMSGNVWEWCLDAYDPNFYASSPRQNPFPGANTIEWVIENFRNIETSRVLRGGSWNIDAQAMRVSHRFIGSPTDTLPACGFRCVKK
;
A
#
# COMPACT_ATOMS: atom_id res chain seq x y z
N MET A 1 -14.42 25.18 9.28
CA MET A 1 -13.25 25.94 8.77
C MET A 1 -11.99 25.06 8.73
N ARG A 2 -11.52 24.43 9.84
CA ARG A 2 -10.33 23.58 9.86
C ARG A 2 -10.36 22.38 8.91
N GLU A 3 -11.49 21.70 8.74
CA GLU A 3 -11.60 20.50 7.90
C GLU A 3 -11.58 20.84 6.41
N ARG A 4 -12.19 21.95 6.02
CA ARG A 4 -12.15 22.48 4.65
C ARG A 4 -10.72 22.91 4.26
N ASP A 5 -10.03 23.60 5.16
CA ASP A 5 -8.66 24.06 4.93
C ASP A 5 -7.70 22.87 4.84
N ALA A 6 -7.88 21.83 5.66
CA ALA A 6 -7.12 20.59 5.59
C ALA A 6 -7.32 19.85 4.25
N PHE A 7 -8.54 19.82 3.72
CA PHE A 7 -8.82 19.24 2.41
C PHE A 7 -8.19 20.06 1.28
N ILE A 8 -8.26 21.40 1.33
CA ILE A 8 -7.60 22.27 0.36
C ILE A 8 -6.09 22.06 0.37
N ASP A 9 -5.44 22.01 1.52
CA ASP A 9 -4.01 21.74 1.66
C ASP A 9 -3.63 20.37 1.11
N PHE A 10 -4.48 19.38 1.34
CA PHE A 10 -4.32 18.05 0.80
C PHE A 10 -4.37 18.06 -0.74
N ILE A 11 -5.37 18.72 -1.34
CA ILE A 11 -5.51 18.85 -2.79
C ILE A 11 -4.33 19.62 -3.40
N ASN A 12 -3.84 20.65 -2.74
CA ASN A 12 -2.68 21.41 -3.21
C ASN A 12 -1.39 20.57 -3.23
N ARG A 13 -1.20 19.71 -2.21
CA ARG A 13 -0.09 18.74 -2.17
C ARG A 13 -0.23 17.67 -3.26
N LEU A 14 -1.44 17.15 -3.47
CA LEU A 14 -1.71 16.21 -4.54
C LEU A 14 -1.39 16.82 -5.91
N LYS A 15 -1.83 18.05 -6.17
CA LYS A 15 -1.55 18.77 -7.42
C LYS A 15 -0.05 18.99 -7.65
N ALA A 16 0.72 19.25 -6.60
CA ALA A 16 2.18 19.43 -6.71
C ALA A 16 2.89 18.14 -7.18
N VAL A 17 2.31 16.99 -6.88
CA VAL A 17 2.84 15.65 -7.25
C VAL A 17 2.24 15.18 -8.57
N SER A 18 0.93 15.35 -8.75
CA SER A 18 0.19 14.96 -9.96
C SER A 18 -0.87 16.01 -10.29
N PRO A 19 -0.65 16.85 -11.29
CA PRO A 19 -1.61 17.87 -11.72
C PRO A 19 -2.84 17.29 -12.43
N THR A 20 -2.77 16.02 -12.84
CA THR A 20 -3.85 15.29 -13.53
C THR A 20 -4.32 14.13 -12.68
N ILE A 21 -5.63 13.93 -12.60
CA ILE A 21 -6.27 12.80 -11.92
C ILE A 21 -7.27 12.14 -12.87
N THR A 22 -7.51 10.83 -12.68
CA THR A 22 -8.57 10.11 -13.40
C THR A 22 -9.95 10.43 -12.82
N ASP A 23 -11.03 10.10 -13.53
CA ASP A 23 -12.39 10.28 -13.01
C ASP A 23 -12.63 9.41 -11.75
N GLU A 24 -12.07 8.20 -11.69
CA GLU A 24 -12.13 7.34 -10.51
C GLU A 24 -11.38 7.95 -9.32
N GLN A 25 -10.20 8.52 -9.55
CA GLN A 25 -9.47 9.27 -8.53
C GLN A 25 -10.28 10.48 -8.07
N ARG A 26 -10.93 11.21 -8.99
CA ARG A 26 -11.85 12.30 -8.65
C ARG A 26 -13.01 11.81 -7.78
N LYS A 27 -13.65 10.71 -8.14
CA LYS A 27 -14.72 10.09 -7.34
C LYS A 27 -14.20 9.65 -5.97
N GLY A 28 -12.98 9.12 -5.90
CA GLY A 28 -12.29 8.80 -4.65
C GLY A 28 -12.10 10.01 -3.74
N LEU A 29 -11.58 11.11 -4.30
CA LEU A 29 -11.38 12.38 -3.59
C LEU A 29 -12.70 12.99 -3.09
N LEU A 30 -13.78 12.91 -3.87
CA LEU A 30 -15.11 13.37 -3.45
C LEU A 30 -15.63 12.53 -2.28
N ARG A 31 -15.46 11.21 -2.32
CA ARG A 31 -15.81 10.31 -1.20
C ARG A 31 -14.99 10.63 0.05
N GLN A 32 -13.70 10.86 -0.11
CA GLN A 32 -12.81 11.23 0.99
C GLN A 32 -13.21 12.56 1.64
N ALA A 33 -13.51 13.58 0.84
CA ALA A 33 -13.99 14.87 1.33
C ALA A 33 -15.24 14.72 2.22
N MET A 34 -16.17 13.86 1.81
CA MET A 34 -17.37 13.58 2.60
C MET A 34 -17.08 12.81 3.89
N GLN A 35 -16.26 11.77 3.80
CA GLN A 35 -16.05 10.82 4.89
C GLN A 35 -15.07 11.31 5.94
N GLU A 36 -14.00 11.98 5.51
CA GLU A 36 -12.88 12.36 6.37
C GLU A 36 -12.87 13.84 6.75
N HIS A 37 -13.40 14.70 5.87
CA HIS A 37 -13.40 16.14 6.08
C HIS A 37 -14.81 16.71 6.32
N ASN A 38 -15.85 15.88 6.33
CA ASN A 38 -17.25 16.28 6.50
C ASN A 38 -17.67 17.42 5.55
N ILE A 39 -17.15 17.38 4.31
CA ILE A 39 -17.41 18.35 3.25
C ILE A 39 -18.44 17.73 2.28
N SER A 40 -19.43 18.52 1.85
CA SER A 40 -20.41 18.05 0.87
C SER A 40 -19.78 17.77 -0.50
N VAL A 41 -20.37 16.86 -1.28
CA VAL A 41 -19.89 16.55 -2.66
C VAL A 41 -19.81 17.81 -3.51
N THR A 42 -20.80 18.71 -3.37
CA THR A 42 -20.82 19.98 -4.13
C THR A 42 -19.64 20.86 -3.78
N GLU A 43 -19.40 21.07 -2.48
CA GLU A 43 -18.28 21.88 -2.00
C GLU A 43 -16.91 21.25 -2.34
N ALA A 44 -16.79 19.94 -2.20
CA ALA A 44 -15.57 19.23 -2.59
C ALA A 44 -15.30 19.31 -4.10
N SER A 45 -16.34 19.23 -4.94
CA SER A 45 -16.24 19.43 -6.40
C SER A 45 -15.80 20.84 -6.74
N GLU A 46 -16.28 21.86 -6.03
CA GLU A 46 -15.84 23.25 -6.22
C GLU A 46 -14.37 23.44 -5.83
N ILE A 47 -13.94 22.84 -4.71
CA ILE A 47 -12.52 22.87 -4.29
C ILE A 47 -11.63 22.19 -5.33
N LEU A 48 -12.00 21.01 -5.82
CA LEU A 48 -11.24 20.31 -6.88
C LEU A 48 -11.15 21.16 -8.15
N LYS A 49 -12.25 21.75 -8.59
CA LYS A 49 -12.30 22.63 -9.75
C LYS A 49 -11.45 23.90 -9.55
N ALA A 50 -11.55 24.52 -8.38
CA ALA A 50 -10.80 25.73 -8.04
C ALA A 50 -9.29 25.44 -7.88
N SER A 51 -8.91 24.23 -7.48
CA SER A 51 -7.51 23.83 -7.37
C SER A 51 -6.80 23.78 -8.73
N GLY A 52 -7.54 23.67 -9.83
CA GLY A 52 -6.99 23.48 -11.17
C GLY A 52 -6.37 22.08 -11.38
N LEU A 53 -6.79 21.08 -10.61
CA LEU A 53 -6.56 19.69 -10.96
C LEU A 53 -7.31 19.36 -12.26
N ILE A 54 -6.62 18.72 -13.19
CA ILE A 54 -7.17 18.33 -14.48
C ILE A 54 -7.72 16.92 -14.33
N VAL A 55 -9.01 16.73 -14.59
CA VAL A 55 -9.63 15.41 -14.67
C VAL A 55 -9.47 14.94 -16.12
N GLY A 56 -8.54 13.97 -16.31
CA GLY A 56 -8.39 13.29 -17.61
C GLY A 56 -9.46 12.22 -17.78
N GLU A 57 -9.94 12.01 -18.99
CA GLU A 57 -10.71 10.81 -19.32
C GLU A 57 -9.81 9.58 -19.17
N ASN A 58 -10.37 8.47 -18.70
CA ASN A 58 -9.68 7.19 -18.64
C ASN A 58 -9.54 6.64 -20.06
N GLU A 59 -8.54 7.11 -20.80
CA GLU A 59 -8.17 6.46 -22.05
C GLU A 59 -7.54 5.10 -21.70
N THR A 60 -8.18 4.02 -22.13
CA THR A 60 -7.57 2.71 -22.09
C THR A 60 -6.35 2.67 -23.02
N TYR A 61 -5.41 1.75 -22.77
CA TYR A 61 -4.27 1.57 -23.68
C TYR A 61 -4.71 1.23 -25.10
N PHE A 62 -5.89 0.66 -25.27
CA PHE A 62 -6.48 0.35 -26.55
C PHE A 62 -6.92 1.60 -27.30
N GLU A 63 -7.58 2.56 -26.63
CA GLU A 63 -7.95 3.84 -27.21
C GLU A 63 -6.72 4.68 -27.56
N VAL A 64 -5.70 4.71 -26.69
CA VAL A 64 -4.43 5.39 -26.96
C VAL A 64 -3.76 4.86 -28.24
N PHE A 65 -3.89 3.56 -28.52
CA PHE A 65 -3.25 2.91 -29.65
C PHE A 65 -4.19 2.67 -30.84
N ASP A 66 -5.42 3.19 -30.78
CA ASP A 66 -6.42 3.11 -31.86
C ASP A 66 -6.64 1.66 -32.32
N ILE A 67 -6.88 0.76 -31.36
CA ILE A 67 -7.16 -0.65 -31.56
C ILE A 67 -8.28 -1.09 -30.61
N SER A 68 -9.30 -1.78 -31.11
CA SER A 68 -10.38 -2.29 -30.26
C SER A 68 -10.08 -3.69 -29.70
N ILE A 69 -10.71 -4.04 -28.57
CA ILE A 69 -10.61 -5.39 -27.99
C ILE A 69 -11.11 -6.45 -29.00
N ASP A 70 -12.14 -6.14 -29.77
CA ASP A 70 -12.70 -7.05 -30.78
C ASP A 70 -11.73 -7.27 -31.95
N GLU A 71 -11.02 -6.23 -32.37
CA GLU A 71 -9.97 -6.33 -33.40
C GLU A 71 -8.82 -7.23 -32.95
N LEU A 72 -8.43 -7.17 -31.66
CA LEU A 72 -7.38 -8.03 -31.12
C LEU A 72 -7.68 -9.52 -31.26
N GLN A 73 -8.95 -9.92 -31.20
CA GLN A 73 -9.36 -11.32 -31.34
C GLN A 73 -9.21 -11.82 -32.79
N SER A 74 -9.18 -10.94 -33.77
CA SER A 74 -9.08 -11.25 -35.20
C SER A 74 -7.65 -11.16 -35.76
N LEU A 75 -6.73 -10.52 -35.01
CA LEU A 75 -5.35 -10.28 -35.46
C LEU A 75 -4.38 -11.34 -34.92
N SER A 76 -3.33 -11.63 -35.69
CA SER A 76 -2.21 -12.43 -35.21
C SER A 76 -1.35 -11.63 -34.24
N GLU A 77 -0.61 -12.32 -33.37
CA GLU A 77 0.32 -11.68 -32.41
C GLU A 77 1.32 -10.73 -33.09
N ASP A 78 1.85 -11.12 -34.25
CA ASP A 78 2.78 -10.29 -35.03
C ASP A 78 2.08 -9.05 -35.61
N ALA A 79 0.82 -9.17 -36.02
CA ALA A 79 0.05 -8.03 -36.53
C ALA A 79 -0.28 -7.02 -35.44
N ILE A 80 -0.60 -7.50 -34.23
CA ILE A 80 -0.82 -6.65 -33.04
C ILE A 80 0.47 -5.90 -32.69
N ALA A 81 1.59 -6.63 -32.59
CA ALA A 81 2.88 -6.03 -32.27
C ALA A 81 3.29 -4.98 -33.32
N ALA A 82 3.11 -5.26 -34.60
CA ALA A 82 3.41 -4.32 -35.67
C ALA A 82 2.53 -3.05 -35.61
N HIS A 83 1.22 -3.18 -35.35
CA HIS A 83 0.30 -2.06 -35.18
C HIS A 83 0.70 -1.17 -33.99
N VAL A 84 0.94 -1.79 -32.82
CA VAL A 84 1.34 -1.10 -31.59
C VAL A 84 2.67 -0.37 -31.79
N ASP A 85 3.68 -1.01 -32.42
CA ASP A 85 4.97 -0.37 -32.68
C ASP A 85 4.88 0.80 -33.66
N ALA A 86 4.09 0.66 -34.71
CA ALA A 86 3.89 1.74 -35.67
C ALA A 86 3.19 2.94 -35.02
N THR A 87 2.13 2.69 -34.25
CA THR A 87 1.38 3.73 -33.54
C THR A 87 2.23 4.39 -32.46
N HIS A 88 2.95 3.61 -31.65
CA HIS A 88 3.90 4.15 -30.66
C HIS A 88 4.91 5.08 -31.31
N LYS A 89 5.59 4.62 -32.38
CA LYS A 89 6.58 5.42 -33.11
C LYS A 89 6.00 6.74 -33.63
N ARG A 90 4.78 6.71 -34.18
CA ARG A 90 4.06 7.90 -34.66
C ARG A 90 3.79 8.89 -33.53
N LEU A 91 3.15 8.43 -32.44
CA LEU A 91 2.73 9.26 -31.32
C LEU A 91 3.94 9.78 -30.53
N TYR A 92 4.94 8.94 -30.30
CA TYR A 92 6.16 9.32 -29.58
C TYR A 92 6.97 10.37 -30.36
N THR A 93 7.10 10.22 -31.68
CA THR A 93 7.78 11.20 -32.53
C THR A 93 7.01 12.52 -32.58
N ALA A 94 5.68 12.49 -32.61
CA ALA A 94 4.85 13.68 -32.54
C ALA A 94 5.06 14.44 -31.23
N SER A 95 5.11 13.72 -30.10
CA SER A 95 5.40 14.28 -28.78
C SER A 95 6.76 14.98 -28.72
N LEU A 96 7.81 14.39 -29.30
CA LEU A 96 9.14 15.03 -29.36
C LEU A 96 9.13 16.34 -30.15
N ARG A 97 8.23 16.50 -31.13
CA ARG A 97 8.11 17.69 -31.96
C ARG A 97 7.19 18.78 -31.38
N ALA A 98 6.42 18.44 -30.36
CA ALA A 98 5.41 19.36 -29.80
C ALA A 98 5.97 20.58 -29.05
N GLY A 99 7.29 20.62 -28.81
CA GLY A 99 8.00 21.82 -28.29
C GLY A 99 7.55 22.29 -26.91
N GLY A 100 7.06 21.37 -26.05
CA GLY A 100 6.69 21.67 -24.66
C GLY A 100 5.33 22.35 -24.48
N ARG A 101 4.51 22.42 -25.51
CA ARG A 101 3.13 22.94 -25.39
C ARG A 101 2.28 21.95 -24.58
N PRO A 102 1.44 22.44 -23.65
CA PRO A 102 0.49 21.59 -22.96
C PRO A 102 -0.42 20.86 -23.95
N ARG A 103 -0.66 19.58 -23.73
CA ARG A 103 -1.63 18.80 -24.49
C ARG A 103 -3.06 19.23 -24.15
N SER A 104 -4.00 18.94 -25.03
CA SER A 104 -5.42 19.23 -24.81
C SER A 104 -6.02 18.44 -23.64
N ASP A 105 -5.44 17.27 -23.31
CA ASP A 105 -5.78 16.41 -22.16
C ASP A 105 -5.12 16.86 -20.85
N GLY A 106 -4.35 17.95 -20.87
CA GLY A 106 -3.67 18.51 -19.69
C GLY A 106 -2.38 17.82 -19.28
N ARG A 107 -2.01 16.72 -19.92
CA ARG A 107 -0.74 16.01 -19.66
C ARG A 107 0.44 16.80 -20.21
N THR A 108 1.58 16.72 -19.53
CA THR A 108 2.86 17.14 -20.11
C THR A 108 3.29 16.14 -21.19
N GLU A 109 4.16 16.59 -22.12
CA GLU A 109 4.71 15.69 -23.14
C GLU A 109 5.55 14.54 -22.54
N GLU A 110 6.13 14.74 -21.37
CA GLU A 110 6.85 13.70 -20.64
C GLU A 110 5.90 12.64 -20.06
N GLN A 111 4.82 13.09 -19.41
CA GLN A 111 3.76 12.18 -18.90
C GLN A 111 3.13 11.38 -20.04
N TRP A 112 2.89 12.02 -21.18
CA TRP A 112 2.38 11.34 -22.37
C TRP A 112 3.34 10.27 -22.89
N ARG A 113 4.63 10.57 -23.02
CA ARG A 113 5.64 9.59 -23.45
C ARG A 113 5.76 8.42 -22.47
N THR A 114 5.64 8.67 -21.18
CA THR A 114 5.61 7.63 -20.16
C THR A 114 4.41 6.71 -20.37
N LEU A 115 3.21 7.25 -20.56
CA LEU A 115 2.00 6.49 -20.86
C LEU A 115 2.16 5.66 -22.15
N LEU A 116 2.69 6.24 -23.23
CA LEU A 116 2.93 5.53 -24.48
C LEU A 116 3.87 4.32 -24.31
N ASN A 117 4.93 4.50 -23.52
CA ASN A 117 5.88 3.40 -23.26
C ASN A 117 5.24 2.28 -22.41
N GLN A 118 4.46 2.64 -21.40
CA GLN A 118 3.73 1.67 -20.57
C GLN A 118 2.69 0.90 -21.40
N ALA A 119 1.85 1.62 -22.13
CA ALA A 119 0.83 1.03 -23.00
C ALA A 119 1.45 0.10 -24.07
N ARG A 120 2.55 0.53 -24.70
CA ARG A 120 3.30 -0.32 -25.64
C ARG A 120 3.78 -1.60 -24.96
N GLY A 121 4.42 -1.48 -23.78
CA GLY A 121 4.94 -2.63 -23.02
C GLY A 121 3.86 -3.64 -22.62
N THR A 122 2.65 -3.16 -22.33
CA THR A 122 1.50 -4.01 -22.01
C THR A 122 0.89 -4.64 -23.26
N LEU A 123 0.70 -3.88 -24.34
CA LEU A 123 -0.02 -4.35 -25.52
C LEU A 123 0.81 -5.29 -26.42
N ILE A 124 2.14 -5.15 -26.46
CA ILE A 124 3.02 -6.05 -27.23
C ILE A 124 3.15 -7.41 -26.56
N ASP A 125 3.22 -7.47 -25.24
CA ASP A 125 3.35 -8.70 -24.49
C ASP A 125 2.00 -9.46 -24.47
N PRO A 126 1.91 -10.67 -25.06
CA PRO A 126 0.63 -11.39 -25.14
C PRO A 126 0.04 -11.74 -23.78
N GLN A 127 0.86 -12.00 -22.77
CA GLN A 127 0.40 -12.32 -21.43
C GLN A 127 -0.15 -11.08 -20.73
N LYS A 128 0.62 -9.99 -20.69
CA LYS A 128 0.19 -8.72 -20.08
C LYS A 128 -1.04 -8.15 -20.75
N ARG A 129 -1.13 -8.27 -22.07
CA ARG A 129 -2.31 -7.83 -22.83
C ARG A 129 -3.56 -8.62 -22.43
N ARG A 130 -3.48 -9.96 -22.32
CA ARG A 130 -4.62 -10.79 -21.85
C ARG A 130 -5.04 -10.41 -20.43
N GLU A 131 -4.10 -10.21 -19.54
CA GLU A 131 -4.35 -9.75 -18.17
C GLU A 131 -5.06 -8.39 -18.17
N TYR A 132 -4.58 -7.44 -18.97
CA TYR A 132 -5.19 -6.12 -19.10
C TYR A 132 -6.62 -6.17 -19.69
N VAL A 133 -6.86 -7.00 -20.71
CA VAL A 133 -8.22 -7.24 -21.26
C VAL A 133 -9.14 -7.82 -20.19
N ALA A 134 -8.67 -8.80 -19.42
CA ALA A 134 -9.46 -9.41 -18.34
C ALA A 134 -9.86 -8.39 -17.25
N ILE A 135 -8.97 -7.47 -16.91
CA ILE A 135 -9.28 -6.38 -15.97
C ILE A 135 -10.40 -5.49 -16.51
N LEU A 136 -10.28 -5.03 -17.76
CA LEU A 136 -11.29 -4.15 -18.38
C LEU A 136 -12.65 -4.85 -18.55
N GLN A 137 -12.66 -6.15 -18.82
CA GLN A 137 -13.91 -6.92 -18.95
C GLN A 137 -14.57 -7.18 -17.59
N ASN A 138 -13.79 -7.39 -16.53
CA ASN A 138 -14.33 -7.54 -15.17
C ASN A 138 -14.91 -6.23 -14.62
N GLU A 139 -14.32 -5.07 -14.95
CA GLU A 139 -14.89 -3.76 -14.58
C GLU A 139 -16.26 -3.52 -15.22
N GLN A 140 -16.54 -4.12 -16.40
CA GLN A 140 -17.87 -4.03 -17.04
C GLN A 140 -18.90 -5.01 -16.45
N VAL A 141 -18.46 -6.11 -15.81
CA VAL A 141 -19.34 -7.14 -15.24
C VAL A 141 -19.85 -6.75 -13.85
N ASP A 142 -19.12 -6.00 -13.07
CA ASP A 142 -19.55 -5.53 -11.73
C ASP A 142 -20.72 -4.52 -11.76
N ILE A 143 -21.10 -4.06 -12.94
CA ILE A 143 -22.28 -3.18 -13.12
C ILE A 143 -23.58 -3.96 -13.37
N LEU A 144 -23.55 -5.27 -13.68
CA LEU A 144 -24.71 -5.98 -14.21
C LEU A 144 -25.12 -7.28 -13.50
N PHE A 145 -24.45 -7.82 -12.51
CA PHE A 145 -24.89 -9.10 -11.90
C PHE A 145 -24.76 -9.16 -10.37
N GLU A 146 -25.88 -8.98 -9.70
CA GLU A 146 -26.24 -9.79 -8.54
C GLU A 146 -26.65 -11.17 -9.05
N GLY A 147 -25.91 -12.23 -8.74
CA GLY A 147 -26.34 -13.61 -8.95
C GLY A 147 -25.29 -14.56 -9.48
N GLU A 148 -24.88 -15.47 -8.59
CA GLU A 148 -24.29 -16.79 -8.83
C GLU A 148 -22.84 -16.92 -9.35
N ALA A 149 -22.05 -17.56 -8.50
CA ALA A 149 -20.66 -17.93 -8.72
C ALA A 149 -20.48 -18.92 -9.89
N SER A 150 -19.49 -18.71 -10.71
CA SER A 150 -18.94 -19.68 -11.65
C SER A 150 -17.42 -19.71 -11.68
N PRO A 151 -16.79 -20.81 -12.04
CA PRO A 151 -15.60 -21.34 -11.38
C PRO A 151 -14.30 -20.71 -11.90
N ILE A 152 -13.57 -20.21 -10.94
CA ILE A 152 -12.23 -19.62 -11.07
C ILE A 152 -11.20 -20.74 -11.28
N PHE A 153 -10.25 -20.51 -12.15
CA PHE A 153 -9.03 -21.28 -12.31
C PHE A 153 -8.39 -21.54 -10.94
N LYS A 154 -8.10 -22.80 -10.67
CA LYS A 154 -7.45 -23.21 -9.43
C LYS A 154 -6.03 -22.66 -9.36
N THR A 155 -5.75 -21.84 -8.38
CA THR A 155 -4.43 -21.34 -7.96
C THR A 155 -3.44 -22.45 -7.54
N SER A 156 -3.80 -23.72 -7.67
CA SER A 156 -2.96 -24.87 -7.32
C SER A 156 -1.72 -25.01 -8.21
N ASP A 157 -1.81 -24.66 -9.50
CA ASP A 157 -0.76 -25.01 -10.46
C ASP A 157 0.40 -24.00 -10.50
N VAL A 158 0.16 -22.76 -10.10
CA VAL A 158 1.22 -21.73 -9.99
C VAL A 158 1.98 -21.86 -8.66
N ASN A 159 1.29 -22.30 -7.61
CA ASN A 159 1.92 -22.51 -6.31
C ASN A 159 2.87 -23.72 -6.29
N GLU A 160 2.61 -24.78 -7.07
CA GLU A 160 3.49 -25.95 -7.13
C GLU A 160 4.86 -25.65 -7.74
N ILE A 161 4.93 -24.78 -8.75
CA ILE A 161 6.21 -24.41 -9.39
C ILE A 161 7.03 -23.48 -8.49
N VAL A 162 6.39 -22.58 -7.76
CA VAL A 162 7.06 -21.66 -6.81
C VAL A 162 7.51 -22.39 -5.54
N HIS A 163 6.76 -23.41 -5.09
CA HIS A 163 7.17 -24.25 -3.96
C HIS A 163 8.35 -25.17 -4.24
N GLN A 164 8.60 -25.56 -5.48
CA GLN A 164 9.75 -26.39 -5.84
C GLN A 164 11.09 -25.66 -5.84
N GLU A 165 11.12 -24.35 -6.11
CA GLU A 165 12.37 -23.57 -6.05
C GLU A 165 12.72 -23.06 -4.63
N LEU A 166 11.73 -22.97 -3.72
CA LEU A 166 11.93 -22.56 -2.32
C LEU A 166 12.20 -23.72 -1.37
N SER A 167 12.13 -24.98 -1.83
CA SER A 167 12.30 -26.18 -1.01
C SER A 167 13.73 -26.44 -0.48
N HIS A 168 14.67 -25.50 -0.66
CA HIS A 168 16.03 -25.63 -0.12
C HIS A 168 16.31 -24.79 1.14
N GLN A 169 15.32 -24.04 1.66
CA GLN A 169 15.38 -23.53 3.02
C GLN A 169 14.35 -24.28 3.85
N THR A 170 14.74 -25.41 4.39
CA THR A 170 13.89 -26.29 5.19
C THR A 170 13.34 -25.56 6.40
N VAL A 171 12.01 -25.30 6.38
CA VAL A 171 11.26 -25.19 7.63
C VAL A 171 11.50 -26.53 8.35
N PRO A 172 11.98 -26.57 9.59
CA PRO A 172 12.09 -27.83 10.33
C PRO A 172 10.72 -28.52 10.36
N ASP A 173 10.64 -29.79 10.02
CA ASP A 173 9.39 -30.56 9.91
C ASP A 173 8.53 -30.58 11.20
N ASP A 174 9.06 -30.09 12.33
CA ASP A 174 8.42 -30.07 13.66
C ASP A 174 7.93 -28.67 14.10
N VAL A 175 7.89 -27.65 13.20
CA VAL A 175 7.48 -26.29 13.57
C VAL A 175 5.99 -26.12 13.34
N ASP A 176 5.22 -26.06 14.42
CA ASP A 176 3.79 -25.70 14.41
C ASP A 176 3.66 -24.19 14.05
N ILE A 177 3.41 -23.89 12.78
CA ILE A 177 3.21 -22.51 12.31
C ILE A 177 1.83 -22.06 12.78
N PRO A 178 1.74 -20.98 13.60
CA PRO A 178 0.44 -20.47 14.01
C PRO A 178 -0.44 -20.11 12.81
N GLU A 179 -1.73 -20.38 12.92
CA GLU A 179 -2.72 -20.06 11.88
C GLU A 179 -2.58 -18.57 11.48
N ASP A 180 -2.66 -18.28 10.19
CA ASP A 180 -2.51 -16.92 9.60
C ASP A 180 -1.15 -16.23 9.82
N MET A 181 -0.11 -16.97 10.17
CA MET A 181 1.26 -16.44 10.23
C MET A 181 2.16 -17.09 9.18
N VAL A 182 3.26 -16.42 8.88
CA VAL A 182 4.33 -16.91 8.00
C VAL A 182 5.63 -16.98 8.78
N PHE A 183 6.35 -18.09 8.65
CA PHE A 183 7.69 -18.25 9.20
C PHE A 183 8.72 -17.52 8.36
N ILE A 184 9.48 -16.62 8.96
CA ILE A 184 10.62 -15.93 8.33
C ILE A 184 11.91 -16.56 8.91
N PRO A 185 12.72 -17.22 8.09
CA PRO A 185 13.93 -17.88 8.57
C PRO A 185 14.98 -16.90 9.08
N ALA A 186 15.75 -17.33 10.06
CA ALA A 186 16.92 -16.58 10.50
C ALA A 186 17.92 -16.40 9.33
N GLY A 187 18.63 -15.29 9.32
CA GLY A 187 19.67 -15.06 8.31
C GLY A 187 19.92 -13.59 8.02
N GLU A 188 20.94 -13.37 7.22
CA GLU A 188 21.33 -12.04 6.76
C GLU A 188 20.48 -11.54 5.60
N PHE A 189 20.35 -10.23 5.49
CA PHE A 189 19.81 -9.54 4.33
C PHE A 189 20.40 -8.13 4.23
N GLN A 190 20.32 -7.54 3.05
CA GLN A 190 20.70 -6.15 2.83
C GLN A 190 19.53 -5.23 3.16
N MET A 191 19.67 -4.42 4.22
CA MET A 191 18.69 -3.42 4.65
C MET A 191 19.04 -2.05 4.09
N GLY A 192 18.03 -1.28 3.70
CA GLY A 192 18.20 0.04 3.11
C GLY A 192 18.26 0.05 1.59
N SER A 193 18.65 1.19 1.02
CA SER A 193 18.81 1.36 -0.43
C SER A 193 19.83 2.43 -0.74
N ASP A 194 20.75 2.15 -1.67
CA ASP A 194 21.68 3.13 -2.25
C ASP A 194 21.21 3.62 -3.64
N ASP A 195 19.98 3.27 -4.04
CA ASP A 195 19.35 3.76 -5.27
C ASP A 195 19.33 5.29 -5.31
N GLU A 196 19.44 5.89 -6.49
CA GLU A 196 19.41 7.36 -6.67
C GLU A 196 18.10 7.99 -6.14
N LYS A 197 17.00 7.23 -6.15
CA LYS A 197 15.70 7.66 -5.61
C LYS A 197 15.57 7.47 -4.11
N ALA A 198 16.54 6.80 -3.47
CA ALA A 198 16.50 6.58 -2.02
C ALA A 198 16.76 7.88 -1.26
N ASN A 199 15.97 8.12 -0.20
CA ASN A 199 16.23 9.23 0.70
C ASN A 199 17.46 8.93 1.58
N GLU A 200 18.15 9.97 2.08
CA GLU A 200 19.32 9.81 2.97
C GLU A 200 19.01 8.93 4.20
N ARG A 201 17.79 8.96 4.70
CA ARG A 201 17.33 8.13 5.83
C ARG A 201 17.22 6.63 5.51
N GLU A 202 17.33 6.25 4.23
CA GLU A 202 17.34 4.85 3.77
C GLU A 202 18.76 4.32 3.56
N LYS A 203 19.77 5.19 3.73
CA LYS A 203 21.19 4.94 3.48
C LYS A 203 22.01 4.84 4.78
N PRO A 204 23.17 4.14 4.72
CA PRO A 204 23.64 3.29 3.64
C PRO A 204 22.91 1.94 3.61
N VAL A 205 23.03 1.22 2.49
CA VAL A 205 22.76 -0.22 2.49
C VAL A 205 23.74 -0.90 3.44
N HIS A 206 23.23 -1.77 4.29
CA HIS A 206 24.05 -2.47 5.28
C HIS A 206 23.53 -3.89 5.53
N ASN A 207 24.43 -4.80 5.91
CA ASN A 207 24.08 -6.16 6.21
C ASN A 207 23.52 -6.28 7.63
N VAL A 208 22.34 -6.85 7.75
CA VAL A 208 21.62 -7.09 9.00
C VAL A 208 21.31 -8.59 9.12
N TYR A 209 21.59 -9.17 10.28
CA TYR A 209 21.15 -10.51 10.65
C TYR A 209 19.92 -10.43 11.55
N ILE A 210 18.85 -11.13 11.19
CA ILE A 210 17.62 -11.25 11.98
C ILE A 210 17.40 -12.72 12.35
N ASP A 211 17.14 -12.96 13.64
CA ASP A 211 16.68 -14.26 14.12
C ASP A 211 15.37 -14.67 13.47
N ALA A 212 15.05 -15.96 13.46
CA ALA A 212 13.78 -16.45 12.95
C ALA A 212 12.60 -15.92 13.76
N PHE A 213 11.50 -15.64 13.07
CA PHE A 213 10.26 -15.16 13.67
C PHE A 213 9.04 -15.51 12.81
N TYR A 214 7.85 -15.40 13.39
CA TYR A 214 6.58 -15.48 12.69
C TYR A 214 6.01 -14.07 12.48
N ILE A 215 5.41 -13.81 11.33
CA ILE A 215 4.74 -12.54 11.02
C ILE A 215 3.33 -12.81 10.51
N ASP A 216 2.36 -11.97 10.87
CA ASP A 216 1.01 -12.05 10.36
C ASP A 216 1.02 -11.97 8.82
N LYS A 217 0.35 -12.92 8.19
CA LYS A 217 0.21 -13.00 6.74
C LYS A 217 -0.48 -11.77 6.16
N TYR A 218 -1.42 -11.21 6.92
CA TYR A 218 -2.23 -10.07 6.58
C TYR A 218 -2.07 -8.93 7.60
N LEU A 219 -2.51 -7.75 7.21
CA LEU A 219 -2.73 -6.63 8.13
C LEU A 219 -3.84 -6.97 9.12
N VAL A 220 -3.79 -6.42 10.33
CA VAL A 220 -4.88 -6.55 11.31
C VAL A 220 -6.14 -5.89 10.76
N THR A 221 -7.23 -6.66 10.69
CA THR A 221 -8.50 -6.24 10.10
C THR A 221 -9.38 -5.48 11.10
N ASN A 222 -10.38 -4.77 10.56
CA ASN A 222 -11.41 -4.13 11.38
C ASN A 222 -12.17 -5.15 12.25
N ALA A 223 -12.47 -6.34 11.74
CA ALA A 223 -13.14 -7.39 12.51
C ALA A 223 -12.30 -7.83 13.72
N GLN A 224 -11.03 -8.14 13.50
CA GLN A 224 -10.10 -8.55 14.56
C GLN A 224 -9.90 -7.43 15.60
N PHE A 225 -9.76 -6.17 15.14
CA PHE A 225 -9.61 -5.05 16.05
C PHE A 225 -10.91 -4.76 16.84
N LYS A 226 -12.08 -5.08 16.27
CA LYS A 226 -13.35 -5.00 16.99
C LYS A 226 -13.41 -5.98 18.17
N GLU A 227 -12.96 -7.20 17.98
CA GLU A 227 -12.88 -8.18 19.09
C GLU A 227 -12.02 -7.65 20.23
N PHE A 228 -10.88 -7.02 19.90
CA PHE A 228 -10.02 -6.38 20.90
C PHE A 228 -10.71 -5.27 21.67
N VAL A 229 -11.36 -4.31 21.00
CA VAL A 229 -12.01 -3.18 21.70
C VAL A 229 -13.28 -3.61 22.43
N ASP A 230 -13.93 -4.69 22.03
CA ASP A 230 -15.05 -5.26 22.75
C ASP A 230 -14.60 -5.95 24.04
N ALA A 231 -13.51 -6.70 24.00
CA ALA A 231 -12.89 -7.33 25.16
C ALA A 231 -12.17 -6.33 26.07
N ASN A 232 -11.74 -5.18 25.56
CA ASN A 232 -10.93 -4.17 26.25
C ASN A 232 -11.58 -2.78 26.18
N PRO A 233 -12.65 -2.50 26.96
CA PRO A 233 -13.42 -1.25 26.85
C PRO A 233 -12.58 0.03 26.98
N GLN A 234 -11.46 0.00 27.69
CA GLN A 234 -10.54 1.12 27.84
C GLN A 234 -9.86 1.54 26.51
N TRP A 235 -9.95 0.73 25.45
CA TRP A 235 -9.45 1.02 24.12
C TRP A 235 -10.56 1.33 23.10
N ARG A 236 -11.79 1.54 23.57
CA ARG A 236 -12.91 1.96 22.71
C ARG A 236 -12.77 3.42 22.30
N LYS A 237 -13.33 3.75 21.14
CA LYS A 237 -13.45 5.14 20.66
C LYS A 237 -14.09 6.02 21.72
N PRO A 238 -13.55 7.23 21.99
CA PRO A 238 -14.19 8.19 22.89
C PRO A 238 -15.63 8.53 22.47
N GLN A 239 -16.53 8.63 23.42
CA GLN A 239 -17.93 9.01 23.23
C GLN A 239 -18.29 10.16 24.19
N TRP A 240 -19.35 10.92 23.87
CA TRP A 240 -19.78 12.13 24.59
C TRP A 240 -19.79 12.02 26.13
N PHE A 241 -20.03 10.85 26.66
CA PHE A 241 -20.18 10.64 28.12
C PHE A 241 -19.20 9.62 28.71
N LYS A 242 -18.33 9.04 27.89
CA LYS A 242 -17.37 8.01 28.32
C LYS A 242 -16.04 8.19 27.60
N ASN A 243 -15.04 8.58 28.37
CA ASN A 243 -13.65 8.56 27.89
C ASN A 243 -13.12 7.13 28.05
N TYR A 244 -13.00 6.41 26.92
CA TYR A 244 -12.43 5.07 26.94
C TYR A 244 -10.91 5.15 26.81
N ILE A 245 -10.39 5.42 25.59
CA ILE A 245 -8.97 5.61 25.39
C ILE A 245 -8.54 7.00 25.89
N PRO A 246 -7.50 7.12 26.72
CA PRO A 246 -6.97 8.43 27.15
C PRO A 246 -6.50 9.27 25.96
N ILE A 247 -6.75 10.58 26.02
CA ILE A 247 -6.31 11.55 25.00
C ILE A 247 -4.80 11.56 24.80
N SER A 248 -4.02 11.16 25.82
CA SER A 248 -2.55 11.01 25.71
C SER A 248 -2.11 9.92 24.74
N TYR A 249 -3.03 9.06 24.30
CA TYR A 249 -2.73 7.93 23.41
C TYR A 249 -3.27 8.12 21.99
N HIS A 250 -3.81 9.29 21.65
CA HIS A 250 -4.28 9.62 20.31
C HIS A 250 -4.38 11.14 20.08
N ASP A 251 -4.39 11.55 18.83
CA ASP A 251 -4.47 12.94 18.36
C ASP A 251 -5.90 13.53 18.31
N GLY A 252 -6.89 12.81 18.80
CA GLY A 252 -8.31 13.17 18.75
C GLY A 252 -9.11 12.47 17.64
N ALA A 253 -8.44 11.82 16.69
CA ALA A 253 -9.11 11.17 15.55
C ALA A 253 -9.14 9.61 15.65
N TYR A 254 -8.88 9.04 16.82
CA TYR A 254 -8.88 7.59 17.03
C TYR A 254 -10.18 6.94 16.60
N LEU A 255 -10.09 5.91 15.73
CA LEU A 255 -11.21 5.20 15.11
C LEU A 255 -12.24 6.16 14.49
N ARG A 256 -11.79 7.26 13.88
CA ARG A 256 -12.66 8.32 13.35
C ARG A 256 -13.71 7.80 12.38
N ASN A 257 -13.37 6.82 11.56
CA ASN A 257 -14.26 6.17 10.60
C ASN A 257 -15.25 5.18 11.24
N TRP A 258 -15.11 4.85 12.53
CA TRP A 258 -16.04 3.95 13.22
C TRP A 258 -17.25 4.70 13.78
N PHE A 259 -18.42 4.12 13.68
CA PHE A 259 -19.60 4.63 14.36
C PHE A 259 -19.78 3.91 15.71
N ARG A 260 -19.55 4.63 16.81
CA ARG A 260 -19.52 4.07 18.19
C ARG A 260 -18.44 2.99 18.31
N THR A 261 -18.84 1.71 18.43
CA THR A 261 -17.96 0.53 18.53
C THR A 261 -17.95 -0.31 17.27
N ASN A 262 -18.52 0.17 16.16
CA ASN A 262 -18.64 -0.59 14.93
C ASN A 262 -17.86 0.07 13.80
N TYR A 263 -17.12 -0.74 13.07
CA TYR A 263 -16.43 -0.34 11.84
C TYR A 263 -17.45 -0.09 10.71
N PRO A 264 -17.06 0.58 9.61
CA PRO A 264 -17.94 0.84 8.47
C PRO A 264 -18.49 -0.47 7.88
N ALA A 265 -19.75 -0.44 7.44
CA ALA A 265 -20.39 -1.60 6.81
C ALA A 265 -19.57 -2.13 5.62
N ARG A 266 -19.51 -3.45 5.46
CA ARG A 266 -18.75 -4.15 4.40
C ARG A 266 -17.23 -3.98 4.47
N LYS A 267 -16.67 -3.54 5.61
CA LYS A 267 -15.23 -3.37 5.81
C LYS A 267 -14.67 -4.24 6.94
N ALA A 268 -15.27 -5.39 7.18
CA ALA A 268 -14.80 -6.33 8.20
C ALA A 268 -13.35 -6.78 7.96
N ASP A 269 -13.05 -7.12 6.74
CA ASP A 269 -11.79 -7.66 6.21
C ASP A 269 -10.81 -6.60 5.66
N HIS A 270 -11.17 -5.32 5.73
CA HIS A 270 -10.22 -4.24 5.44
C HIS A 270 -9.28 -4.03 6.65
N PRO A 271 -8.06 -3.51 6.42
CA PRO A 271 -7.18 -3.17 7.53
C PRO A 271 -7.83 -2.13 8.44
N VAL A 272 -7.65 -2.29 9.74
CA VAL A 272 -8.04 -1.26 10.68
C VAL A 272 -7.16 -0.02 10.47
N THR A 273 -7.80 1.14 10.45
CA THR A 273 -7.12 2.44 10.30
C THR A 273 -7.57 3.41 11.39
N TRP A 274 -6.96 4.59 11.43
CA TRP A 274 -7.19 5.57 12.50
C TRP A 274 -6.81 5.01 13.88
N VAL A 275 -5.76 4.19 13.92
CA VAL A 275 -5.21 3.59 15.14
C VAL A 275 -3.85 4.17 15.45
N SER A 276 -3.64 4.58 16.70
CA SER A 276 -2.36 5.05 17.18
C SER A 276 -1.39 3.88 17.42
N TRP A 277 -0.10 4.17 17.49
CA TRP A 277 0.90 3.19 17.87
C TRP A 277 0.59 2.53 19.23
N TYR A 278 0.10 3.31 20.20
CA TYR A 278 -0.30 2.76 21.49
C TYR A 278 -1.43 1.73 21.40
N ALA A 279 -2.41 1.99 20.53
CA ALA A 279 -3.52 1.06 20.33
C ALA A 279 -3.07 -0.21 19.60
N ALA A 280 -2.15 -0.07 18.62
CA ALA A 280 -1.54 -1.19 17.93
C ALA A 280 -0.71 -2.06 18.90
N MET A 281 0.09 -1.45 19.78
CA MET A 281 0.86 -2.13 20.83
C MET A 281 -0.06 -2.88 21.81
N ALA A 282 -1.15 -2.24 22.23
CA ALA A 282 -2.10 -2.85 23.14
C ALA A 282 -2.83 -4.04 22.52
N TYR A 283 -3.22 -3.94 21.24
CA TYR A 283 -3.77 -5.05 20.48
C TYR A 283 -2.77 -6.21 20.37
N ALA A 284 -1.56 -5.92 19.91
CA ALA A 284 -0.53 -6.94 19.72
C ALA A 284 -0.26 -7.71 21.02
N ARG A 285 -0.14 -7.00 22.15
CA ARG A 285 0.00 -7.60 23.47
C ARG A 285 -1.21 -8.45 23.87
N TRP A 286 -2.42 -8.01 23.56
CA TRP A 286 -3.65 -8.74 23.88
C TRP A 286 -3.72 -10.09 23.17
N VAL A 287 -3.27 -10.17 21.91
CA VAL A 287 -3.21 -11.43 21.13
C VAL A 287 -1.92 -12.24 21.40
N GLY A 288 -1.09 -11.86 22.37
CA GLY A 288 0.16 -12.55 22.68
C GLY A 288 1.25 -12.40 21.62
N LYS A 289 1.23 -11.29 20.87
CA LYS A 289 2.17 -10.92 19.82
C LYS A 289 2.82 -9.55 20.15
N ARG A 290 3.63 -9.02 19.23
CA ARG A 290 4.17 -7.65 19.25
C ARG A 290 4.16 -7.03 17.85
N LEU A 291 4.42 -5.75 17.75
CA LEU A 291 4.73 -5.13 16.47
C LEU A 291 6.09 -5.63 15.95
N PRO A 292 6.30 -5.69 14.62
CA PRO A 292 7.61 -6.00 14.05
C PRO A 292 8.62 -4.88 14.38
N THR A 293 9.89 -5.24 14.51
CA THR A 293 10.94 -4.24 14.36
C THR A 293 11.02 -3.80 12.90
N GLU A 294 11.60 -2.63 12.65
CA GLU A 294 11.79 -2.13 11.29
C GLU A 294 12.57 -3.12 10.42
N ALA A 295 13.61 -3.73 10.98
CA ALA A 295 14.44 -4.71 10.28
C ALA A 295 13.72 -6.03 10.01
N GLU A 296 12.89 -6.52 10.94
CA GLU A 296 12.03 -7.69 10.73
C GLU A 296 11.02 -7.40 9.62
N TRP A 297 10.40 -6.22 9.65
CA TRP A 297 9.44 -5.80 8.63
C TRP A 297 10.08 -5.75 7.24
N GLU A 298 11.26 -5.11 7.10
CA GLU A 298 11.94 -4.98 5.80
C GLU A 298 12.41 -6.34 5.26
N LYS A 299 12.97 -7.22 6.12
CA LYS A 299 13.35 -8.58 5.72
C LYS A 299 12.13 -9.35 5.19
N ALA A 300 11.01 -9.28 5.90
CA ALA A 300 9.76 -9.92 5.51
C ALA A 300 9.20 -9.33 4.19
N ALA A 301 9.22 -8.01 4.04
CA ALA A 301 8.74 -7.32 2.83
C ALA A 301 9.55 -7.68 1.60
N ARG A 302 10.88 -7.79 1.72
CA ARG A 302 11.77 -8.17 0.61
C ARG A 302 11.49 -9.59 0.09
N GLY A 303 10.92 -10.48 0.88
CA GLY A 303 10.61 -11.83 0.41
C GLY A 303 11.83 -12.61 -0.10
N GLY A 304 13.04 -12.35 0.42
CA GLY A 304 14.29 -12.92 -0.06
C GLY A 304 14.84 -12.30 -1.36
N LEU A 305 14.25 -11.22 -1.86
CA LEU A 305 14.78 -10.47 -3.00
C LEU A 305 15.76 -9.39 -2.54
N GLU A 306 17.00 -9.49 -2.95
CA GLU A 306 18.04 -8.48 -2.67
C GLU A 306 18.02 -7.35 -3.68
N GLY A 307 18.25 -6.11 -3.22
CA GLY A 307 18.40 -4.92 -4.07
C GLY A 307 17.14 -4.48 -4.81
N LYS A 308 15.98 -5.17 -4.62
CA LYS A 308 14.74 -4.82 -5.31
C LYS A 308 14.00 -3.68 -4.61
N GLN A 309 13.32 -2.86 -5.42
CA GLN A 309 12.57 -1.70 -4.92
C GLN A 309 11.27 -2.11 -4.22
N TYR A 310 10.58 -3.14 -4.74
CA TYR A 310 9.26 -3.60 -4.25
C TYR A 310 9.31 -5.09 -3.90
N PRO A 311 8.32 -5.62 -3.16
CA PRO A 311 8.27 -7.03 -2.73
C PRO A 311 8.33 -8.07 -3.84
N TRP A 312 8.12 -7.66 -5.10
CA TRP A 312 8.07 -8.51 -6.31
C TRP A 312 9.12 -8.14 -7.37
N GLY A 313 9.85 -7.02 -7.23
CA GLY A 313 10.84 -6.57 -8.23
C GLY A 313 11.03 -5.06 -8.26
N ASP A 314 11.26 -4.51 -9.46
CA ASP A 314 11.61 -3.08 -9.63
C ASP A 314 10.50 -2.25 -10.27
N VAL A 315 9.37 -2.85 -10.61
CA VAL A 315 8.22 -2.18 -11.23
C VAL A 315 7.01 -2.29 -10.31
N ILE A 316 6.29 -1.22 -10.11
CA ILE A 316 5.02 -1.19 -9.40
C ILE A 316 3.91 -0.75 -10.35
N ASP A 317 2.77 -1.41 -10.22
CA ASP A 317 1.53 -1.06 -10.90
C ASP A 317 0.32 -1.35 -9.99
N SER A 318 -0.88 -0.99 -10.48
CA SER A 318 -2.13 -1.14 -9.73
C SER A 318 -2.62 -2.57 -9.57
N ILE A 319 -2.04 -3.55 -10.28
CA ILE A 319 -2.35 -4.98 -10.09
C ILE A 319 -1.52 -5.59 -8.95
N ASN A 320 -0.43 -4.96 -8.57
CA ASN A 320 0.47 -5.44 -7.53
C ASN A 320 0.21 -4.81 -6.17
N ALA A 321 -0.37 -3.61 -6.13
CA ALA A 321 -0.60 -2.87 -4.88
C ALA A 321 -1.72 -1.84 -4.99
N ASN A 322 -2.37 -1.58 -3.86
CA ASN A 322 -3.28 -0.44 -3.70
C ASN A 322 -2.48 0.80 -3.29
N TYR A 323 -2.25 1.71 -4.22
CA TYR A 323 -1.49 2.95 -4.00
C TYR A 323 -2.02 4.08 -4.89
N PHE A 324 -1.54 5.27 -4.69
CA PHE A 324 -1.79 6.46 -5.51
C PHE A 324 -3.28 6.71 -5.82
N TYR A 325 -4.14 6.51 -4.81
CA TYR A 325 -5.60 6.71 -4.94
C TYR A 325 -6.28 5.83 -6.00
N HIS A 326 -5.65 4.76 -6.49
CA HIS A 326 -6.22 3.91 -7.53
C HIS A 326 -7.64 3.43 -7.16
N ILE A 327 -7.81 2.95 -5.94
CA ILE A 327 -9.13 2.60 -5.40
C ILE A 327 -9.76 3.75 -4.60
N GLY A 328 -8.96 4.73 -4.13
CA GLY A 328 -9.40 5.86 -3.33
C GLY A 328 -9.76 5.52 -1.87
N ASN A 329 -9.46 4.31 -1.42
CA ASN A 329 -9.65 3.83 -0.05
C ASN A 329 -8.80 2.57 0.20
N THR A 330 -8.84 2.03 1.43
CA THR A 330 -8.30 0.70 1.71
C THR A 330 -9.08 -0.37 0.94
N THR A 331 -8.42 -1.49 0.62
CA THR A 331 -9.03 -2.72 0.10
C THR A 331 -9.07 -3.79 1.19
N SER A 332 -9.84 -4.86 0.97
CA SER A 332 -9.76 -6.06 1.77
C SER A 332 -8.32 -6.58 1.79
N VAL A 333 -7.86 -7.10 2.94
CA VAL A 333 -6.52 -7.65 3.04
C VAL A 333 -6.34 -8.86 2.12
N GLY A 334 -5.16 -9.00 1.53
CA GLY A 334 -4.86 -10.13 0.65
C GLY A 334 -5.49 -10.07 -0.75
N GLN A 335 -5.99 -8.92 -1.17
CA GLN A 335 -6.57 -8.75 -2.50
C GLN A 335 -5.49 -8.68 -3.60
N TYR A 336 -4.28 -8.29 -3.25
CA TYR A 336 -3.14 -8.20 -4.16
C TYR A 336 -2.22 -9.41 -4.03
N PRO A 337 -1.33 -9.69 -5.01
CA PRO A 337 -0.43 -10.82 -4.95
C PRO A 337 0.49 -10.79 -3.73
N ALA A 338 0.71 -11.96 -3.14
CA ALA A 338 1.66 -12.12 -2.05
C ALA A 338 3.11 -11.99 -2.55
N ASN A 339 4.03 -11.59 -1.66
CA ASN A 339 5.45 -11.71 -1.94
C ASN A 339 5.92 -13.19 -1.83
N ARG A 340 7.20 -13.46 -2.09
CA ARG A 340 7.74 -14.83 -2.10
C ARG A 340 7.66 -15.57 -0.76
N TYR A 341 7.52 -14.84 0.36
CA TYR A 341 7.25 -15.46 1.66
C TYR A 341 5.76 -15.72 1.91
N GLY A 342 4.87 -15.34 0.98
CA GLY A 342 3.42 -15.51 1.15
C GLY A 342 2.77 -14.38 1.97
N LEU A 343 3.43 -13.22 2.09
CA LEU A 343 2.91 -12.05 2.80
C LEU A 343 2.21 -11.09 1.84
N TYR A 344 1.04 -10.64 2.24
CA TYR A 344 0.20 -9.73 1.46
C TYR A 344 0.34 -8.29 1.93
N ASP A 345 0.07 -7.34 1.02
CA ASP A 345 0.00 -5.90 1.30
C ASP A 345 1.29 -5.31 1.91
N MET A 346 2.46 -5.92 1.62
CA MET A 346 3.76 -5.40 2.09
C MET A 346 4.20 -4.10 1.39
N SER A 347 3.48 -3.68 0.36
CA SER A 347 3.59 -2.38 -0.28
C SER A 347 2.19 -1.90 -0.65
N GLY A 348 1.77 -0.76 -0.11
CA GLY A 348 0.45 -0.17 -0.34
C GLY A 348 -0.60 -0.58 0.69
N ASN A 349 -1.84 -0.31 0.38
CA ASN A 349 -2.99 -0.41 1.25
C ASN A 349 -2.90 0.54 2.46
N VAL A 350 -2.11 0.24 3.49
CA VAL A 350 -1.88 1.15 4.63
C VAL A 350 -0.42 1.14 5.08
N TRP A 351 0.06 2.26 5.61
CA TRP A 351 1.28 2.33 6.39
C TRP A 351 1.19 1.40 7.60
N GLU A 352 2.31 0.80 7.97
CA GLU A 352 2.39 -0.13 9.08
C GLU A 352 3.27 0.39 10.21
N TRP A 353 2.71 0.47 11.42
CA TRP A 353 3.45 0.78 12.62
C TRP A 353 4.51 -0.30 12.92
N CYS A 354 5.76 0.14 13.12
CA CYS A 354 6.84 -0.67 13.66
C CYS A 354 7.11 -0.35 15.14
N LEU A 355 7.85 -1.24 15.78
CA LEU A 355 8.20 -1.13 17.20
C LEU A 355 9.24 -0.02 17.46
N ASP A 356 10.06 0.27 16.47
CA ASP A 356 11.27 1.08 16.55
C ASP A 356 11.01 2.56 16.80
N ALA A 357 11.88 3.21 17.58
CA ALA A 357 12.00 4.65 17.55
C ALA A 357 12.55 5.10 16.20
N TYR A 358 11.99 6.18 15.66
CA TYR A 358 12.50 6.74 14.43
C TYR A 358 13.79 7.54 14.66
N ASP A 359 14.87 7.09 14.05
CA ASP A 359 16.14 7.82 13.95
C ASP A 359 16.55 7.85 12.46
N PRO A 360 16.63 9.04 11.82
CA PRO A 360 16.99 9.14 10.41
C PRO A 360 18.45 8.71 10.13
N ASN A 361 19.32 8.72 11.13
CA ASN A 361 20.75 8.40 10.99
C ASN A 361 21.09 6.98 11.46
N PHE A 362 20.12 6.21 11.91
CA PHE A 362 20.37 4.91 12.55
C PHE A 362 21.14 3.94 11.67
N TYR A 363 20.87 3.92 10.36
CA TYR A 363 21.48 2.95 9.43
C TYR A 363 23.00 3.09 9.35
N ALA A 364 23.55 4.31 9.51
CA ALA A 364 25.00 4.53 9.52
C ALA A 364 25.72 3.89 10.71
N SER A 365 25.01 3.58 11.80
CA SER A 365 25.55 2.98 13.04
C SER A 365 24.79 1.73 13.47
N SER A 366 23.95 1.19 12.61
CA SER A 366 23.09 0.03 12.91
C SER A 366 23.92 -1.18 13.35
N PRO A 367 23.62 -1.82 14.49
CA PRO A 367 24.18 -3.12 14.83
C PRO A 367 23.85 -4.14 13.75
N ARG A 368 24.79 -5.06 13.48
CA ARG A 368 24.58 -6.10 12.48
C ARG A 368 23.50 -7.11 12.91
N GLN A 369 23.38 -7.42 14.20
CA GLN A 369 22.46 -8.44 14.70
C GLN A 369 21.26 -7.83 15.39
N ASN A 370 20.06 -8.15 14.89
CA ASN A 370 18.77 -7.74 15.45
C ASN A 370 18.73 -6.25 15.82
N PRO A 371 19.04 -5.33 14.87
CA PRO A 371 19.10 -3.89 15.16
C PRO A 371 17.76 -3.39 15.67
N PHE A 372 17.81 -2.58 16.74
CA PHE A 372 16.64 -2.01 17.38
C PHE A 372 16.98 -0.67 18.04
N PRO A 373 16.58 0.48 17.46
CA PRO A 373 16.83 1.79 18.02
C PRO A 373 15.81 2.20 19.10
N GLY A 374 16.25 3.03 20.03
CA GLY A 374 15.37 3.76 20.93
C GLY A 374 15.08 3.08 22.27
N ALA A 375 15.61 1.89 22.51
CA ALA A 375 15.59 1.23 23.83
C ALA A 375 16.66 0.13 23.91
N ASN A 376 16.96 -0.31 25.13
CA ASN A 376 17.94 -1.38 25.34
C ASN A 376 17.41 -2.75 24.92
N THR A 377 16.11 -3.00 25.08
CA THR A 377 15.49 -4.28 24.70
C THR A 377 14.05 -4.08 24.16
N ILE A 378 13.61 -5.01 23.35
CA ILE A 378 12.23 -5.09 22.84
C ILE A 378 11.24 -5.26 24.00
N GLU A 379 11.57 -6.12 24.97
CA GLU A 379 10.74 -6.41 26.15
C GLU A 379 10.46 -5.15 26.95
N TRP A 380 11.49 -4.32 27.14
CA TRP A 380 11.31 -3.04 27.86
C TRP A 380 10.29 -2.14 27.14
N VAL A 381 10.33 -2.05 25.81
CA VAL A 381 9.35 -1.28 25.02
C VAL A 381 7.95 -1.85 25.18
N ILE A 382 7.80 -3.18 25.10
CA ILE A 382 6.50 -3.86 25.25
C ILE A 382 5.89 -3.61 26.64
N GLU A 383 6.70 -3.61 27.67
CA GLU A 383 6.25 -3.38 29.05
C GLU A 383 5.92 -1.90 29.32
N ASN A 384 6.70 -0.99 28.75
CA ASN A 384 6.66 0.44 29.04
C ASN A 384 6.03 1.30 27.93
N PHE A 385 5.43 0.71 26.90
CA PHE A 385 4.96 1.42 25.70
C PHE A 385 4.07 2.64 25.99
N ARG A 386 3.30 2.60 27.09
CA ARG A 386 2.39 3.68 27.48
C ARG A 386 3.09 4.98 27.90
N ASN A 387 4.39 4.92 28.19
CA ASN A 387 5.22 6.04 28.63
C ASN A 387 6.19 6.51 27.54
N ILE A 388 6.08 5.97 26.34
CA ILE A 388 6.98 6.27 25.22
C ILE A 388 6.34 7.38 24.37
N GLU A 389 7.05 8.51 24.23
CA GLU A 389 6.59 9.67 23.47
C GLU A 389 7.40 9.90 22.17
N THR A 390 8.50 9.17 22.00
CA THR A 390 9.36 9.31 20.81
C THR A 390 8.65 8.83 19.56
N SER A 391 8.89 9.52 18.43
CA SER A 391 8.35 9.12 17.13
C SER A 391 8.72 7.69 16.75
N ARG A 392 7.84 7.05 16.02
CA ARG A 392 7.92 5.65 15.59
C ARG A 392 8.09 5.53 14.09
N VAL A 393 8.64 4.39 13.67
CA VAL A 393 8.80 4.06 12.27
C VAL A 393 7.46 3.59 11.68
N LEU A 394 7.17 4.03 10.47
CA LEU A 394 6.11 3.55 9.59
C LEU A 394 6.70 3.02 8.30
N ARG A 395 6.16 1.91 7.79
CA ARG A 395 6.67 1.21 6.60
C ARG A 395 5.54 0.87 5.62
N GLY A 396 5.90 0.54 4.37
CA GLY A 396 5.04 -0.07 3.36
C GLY A 396 4.30 0.88 2.44
N GLY A 397 4.18 2.15 2.76
CA GLY A 397 3.34 3.07 1.99
C GLY A 397 1.84 2.81 2.19
N SER A 398 0.99 3.44 1.40
CA SER A 398 -0.46 3.31 1.56
C SER A 398 -1.24 3.69 0.30
N TRP A 399 -2.54 3.41 0.30
CA TRP A 399 -3.46 3.64 -0.82
C TRP A 399 -3.46 5.08 -1.37
N ASN A 400 -3.06 6.06 -0.57
CA ASN A 400 -3.13 7.49 -0.90
C ASN A 400 -1.77 8.16 -1.17
N ILE A 401 -0.70 7.38 -1.39
CA ILE A 401 0.63 7.94 -1.63
C ILE A 401 1.27 7.33 -2.89
N ASP A 402 2.27 8.01 -3.43
CA ASP A 402 2.92 7.67 -4.69
C ASP A 402 3.82 6.41 -4.62
N ALA A 403 4.25 5.95 -5.78
CA ALA A 403 5.10 4.78 -5.95
C ALA A 403 6.45 4.86 -5.20
N GLN A 404 6.99 6.05 -4.96
CA GLN A 404 8.25 6.22 -4.23
C GLN A 404 8.14 5.76 -2.78
N ALA A 405 7.01 6.01 -2.15
CA ALA A 405 6.75 5.61 -0.78
C ALA A 405 6.42 4.11 -0.63
N MET A 406 6.14 3.41 -1.75
CA MET A 406 5.87 1.96 -1.77
C MET A 406 7.13 1.10 -1.71
N ARG A 407 8.34 1.69 -1.89
CA ARG A 407 9.60 0.93 -1.87
C ARG A 407 9.82 0.25 -0.51
N VAL A 408 10.30 -1.00 -0.54
CA VAL A 408 10.54 -1.77 0.69
C VAL A 408 11.55 -1.11 1.63
N SER A 409 12.44 -0.26 1.12
CA SER A 409 13.41 0.52 1.89
C SER A 409 12.84 1.83 2.44
N HIS A 410 11.67 2.30 1.93
CA HIS A 410 11.16 3.62 2.30
C HIS A 410 10.77 3.66 3.78
N ARG A 411 11.27 4.67 4.48
CA ARG A 411 11.06 4.92 5.91
C ARG A 411 10.18 6.15 6.09
N PHE A 412 9.15 6.04 6.92
CA PHE A 412 8.32 7.18 7.29
C PHE A 412 8.26 7.32 8.82
N ILE A 413 7.84 8.48 9.29
CA ILE A 413 7.83 8.86 10.70
C ILE A 413 6.41 9.21 11.13
N GLY A 414 5.99 8.72 12.31
CA GLY A 414 4.75 9.13 12.97
C GLY A 414 4.95 9.37 14.46
N SER A 415 4.21 10.33 15.02
CA SER A 415 4.06 10.42 16.47
C SER A 415 3.29 9.18 16.97
N PRO A 416 3.61 8.62 18.14
CA PRO A 416 2.87 7.47 18.66
C PRO A 416 1.39 7.76 18.91
N THR A 417 0.99 9.02 18.95
CA THR A 417 -0.41 9.47 19.06
C THR A 417 -1.12 9.63 17.72
N ASP A 418 -0.40 9.66 16.59
CA ASP A 418 -1.01 9.89 15.27
C ASP A 418 -2.02 8.80 14.94
N THR A 419 -3.19 9.24 14.47
CA THR A 419 -4.26 8.37 13.98
C THR A 419 -4.60 8.80 12.55
N LEU A 420 -4.10 8.07 11.57
CA LEU A 420 -4.15 8.44 10.15
C LEU A 420 -5.13 7.54 9.39
N PRO A 421 -5.78 8.06 8.32
CA PRO A 421 -6.76 7.31 7.52
C PRO A 421 -6.15 6.11 6.78
N ALA A 422 -4.85 6.13 6.61
CA ALA A 422 -4.09 5.16 5.84
C ALA A 422 -2.94 4.54 6.66
N CYS A 423 -3.13 4.42 7.98
CA CYS A 423 -2.16 3.81 8.88
C CYS A 423 -2.81 2.71 9.70
N GLY A 424 -2.24 1.52 9.64
CA GLY A 424 -2.62 0.31 10.34
C GLY A 424 -1.37 -0.42 10.86
N PHE A 425 -1.43 -1.74 10.97
CA PHE A 425 -0.31 -2.56 11.46
C PHE A 425 -0.54 -4.04 11.21
N ARG A 426 0.52 -4.83 11.36
CA ARG A 426 0.52 -6.29 11.51
C ARG A 426 1.38 -6.68 12.69
N CYS A 427 1.27 -7.92 13.16
CA CYS A 427 1.99 -8.39 14.32
C CYS A 427 3.01 -9.48 13.98
N VAL A 428 3.98 -9.67 14.89
CA VAL A 428 4.97 -10.74 14.87
C VAL A 428 4.96 -11.51 16.18
N LYS A 429 5.47 -12.75 16.12
CA LYS A 429 5.68 -13.64 17.26
C LYS A 429 7.05 -14.30 17.13
N LYS A 430 7.78 -14.48 18.23
CA LYS A 430 8.98 -15.33 18.31
C LYS A 430 8.60 -16.74 18.69
#